data_da8b0e1e70c6661711433bbd73c25c42
#
_entry.id   da8b0e1e70c6661711433bbd73c25c42
#
_cell.length_a   1.000
_cell.length_b   1.000
_cell.length_c   1.000
_cell.angle_alpha   90.00
_cell.angle_beta   90.00
_cell.angle_gamma   90.00
#
_symmetry.space_group_name_H-M   'P 1'
#
loop_
_entity.id
_entity.type
_entity.pdbx_description
1 polymer ?
#
loop_
_entity_poly.entity_id
_entity_poly.type
_entity_poly.pdbx_seq_one_letter_code
_entity_poly.pdbx_strand_id
1 'polypeptide(L)'
;ELLLMFNFFTLVFGTFHLGVRAFIVLACYGIFLYLCVIQTLKIVYPSLVDPHIEWIAFFGFSLVSLAYVVIASEMSSIRDYLRNKNKNLTVALDKIESISITDELTQIKNRRYILEVLKQQSLIAQRKSYQFSICLLDIDMFKNINDYYGHLRGDEALIFLCKTLETVMRKSDYFARFGGEEFLIIFPFTTLSQAEKV
;
A
#
# COMPACT_ATOMS: atom_id res chain seq x y z
N GLU A 1 -44.00 6.08 9.07
CA GLU A 1 -42.90 5.26 9.64
C GLU A 1 -41.94 4.72 8.56
N LEU A 2 -42.48 4.13 7.47
CA LEU A 2 -41.65 3.56 6.38
C LEU A 2 -40.76 4.61 5.70
N LEU A 3 -41.22 5.82 5.51
CA LEU A 3 -40.50 6.92 4.89
C LEU A 3 -39.38 7.45 5.79
N LEU A 4 -39.59 7.47 7.09
CA LEU A 4 -38.56 7.79 8.11
C LEU A 4 -37.50 6.74 8.16
N MET A 5 -37.86 5.47 8.10
CA MET A 5 -36.89 4.36 8.04
C MET A 5 -36.04 4.39 6.75
N PHE A 6 -36.67 4.67 5.61
CA PHE A 6 -35.96 4.78 4.32
C PHE A 6 -34.95 5.94 4.31
N ASN A 7 -35.32 7.11 4.82
CA ASN A 7 -34.40 8.24 4.99
C ASN A 7 -33.28 7.95 5.98
N PHE A 8 -33.58 7.27 7.06
CA PHE A 8 -32.56 6.82 8.01
C PHE A 8 -31.53 5.86 7.35
N PHE A 9 -32.02 4.90 6.58
CA PHE A 9 -31.16 3.96 5.84
C PHE A 9 -30.29 4.66 4.80
N THR A 10 -30.84 5.59 4.02
CA THR A 10 -30.08 6.35 3.01
C THR A 10 -29.04 7.27 3.64
N LEU A 11 -29.34 7.86 4.79
CA LEU A 11 -28.38 8.67 5.55
C LEU A 11 -27.25 7.82 6.14
N VAL A 12 -27.56 6.65 6.73
CA VAL A 12 -26.55 5.76 7.31
C VAL A 12 -25.65 5.16 6.23
N PHE A 13 -26.19 4.66 5.13
CA PHE A 13 -25.39 4.13 4.02
C PHE A 13 -24.57 5.21 3.31
N GLY A 14 -25.10 6.41 3.21
CA GLY A 14 -24.43 7.55 2.60
C GLY A 14 -23.17 7.96 3.36
N THR A 15 -23.10 7.80 4.70
CA THR A 15 -21.93 8.19 5.53
C THR A 15 -20.63 7.48 5.11
N PHE A 16 -20.75 6.29 4.53
CA PHE A 16 -19.57 5.51 4.15
C PHE A 16 -19.03 5.82 2.75
N HIS A 17 -19.86 6.37 1.84
CA HIS A 17 -19.48 6.50 0.43
C HIS A 17 -19.63 7.90 -0.17
N LEU A 18 -20.44 8.77 0.44
CA LEU A 18 -20.77 10.09 -0.12
C LEU A 18 -19.96 11.21 0.55
N GLY A 19 -19.58 12.20 -0.24
CA GLY A 19 -18.96 13.41 0.28
C GLY A 19 -19.97 14.32 1.01
N VAL A 20 -19.50 15.23 1.86
CA VAL A 20 -20.31 16.14 2.67
C VAL A 20 -21.37 16.89 1.84
N ARG A 21 -21.05 17.31 0.61
CA ARG A 21 -22.00 17.99 -0.30
C ARG A 21 -23.20 17.13 -0.64
N ALA A 22 -22.99 15.85 -0.95
CA ALA A 22 -24.08 14.94 -1.25
C ALA A 22 -24.95 14.66 -0.02
N PHE A 23 -24.37 14.68 1.17
CA PHE A 23 -25.08 14.58 2.44
C PHE A 23 -26.03 15.77 2.68
N ILE A 24 -25.55 16.98 2.45
CA ILE A 24 -26.37 18.19 2.58
C ILE A 24 -27.55 18.11 1.61
N VAL A 25 -27.32 17.72 0.36
CA VAL A 25 -28.40 17.58 -0.64
C VAL A 25 -29.43 16.52 -0.21
N LEU A 26 -28.97 15.36 0.30
CA LEU A 26 -29.86 14.32 0.82
C LEU A 26 -30.69 14.78 2.03
N ALA A 27 -30.06 15.49 2.96
CA ALA A 27 -30.76 16.05 4.11
C ALA A 27 -31.85 17.07 3.70
N CYS A 28 -31.53 18.00 2.79
CA CYS A 28 -32.49 18.95 2.24
C CYS A 28 -33.63 18.24 1.50
N TYR A 29 -33.30 17.22 0.70
CA TYR A 29 -34.30 16.41 0.00
C TYR A 29 -35.22 15.65 0.98
N GLY A 30 -34.66 15.07 2.04
CA GLY A 30 -35.44 14.40 3.09
C GLY A 30 -36.42 15.36 3.80
N ILE A 31 -35.96 16.56 4.15
CA ILE A 31 -36.81 17.58 4.75
C ILE A 31 -37.94 18.02 3.78
N PHE A 32 -37.62 18.21 2.51
CA PHE A 32 -38.58 18.55 1.47
C PHE A 32 -39.66 17.46 1.31
N LEU A 33 -39.27 16.20 1.21
CA LEU A 33 -40.19 15.05 1.16
C LEU A 33 -41.09 14.99 2.39
N TYR A 34 -40.54 15.20 3.58
CA TYR A 34 -41.30 15.23 4.82
C TYR A 34 -42.39 16.30 4.77
N LEU A 35 -42.04 17.52 4.34
CA LEU A 35 -43.03 18.62 4.19
C LEU A 35 -44.12 18.27 3.18
N CYS A 36 -43.77 17.69 2.03
CA CYS A 36 -44.76 17.28 1.01
C CYS A 36 -45.73 16.24 1.57
N VAL A 37 -45.25 15.24 2.29
CA VAL A 37 -46.09 14.18 2.90
C VAL A 37 -47.04 14.77 3.93
N ILE A 38 -46.58 15.66 4.78
CA ILE A 38 -47.44 16.29 5.80
C ILE A 38 -48.52 17.17 5.14
N GLN A 39 -48.20 17.95 4.11
CA GLN A 39 -49.17 18.74 3.40
C GLN A 39 -50.25 17.88 2.71
N THR A 40 -49.85 16.76 2.10
CA THR A 40 -50.83 15.82 1.51
C THR A 40 -51.71 15.16 2.56
N LEU A 41 -51.17 14.78 3.71
CA LEU A 41 -51.97 14.23 4.82
C LEU A 41 -52.96 15.24 5.39
N LYS A 42 -52.60 16.52 5.51
CA LYS A 42 -53.52 17.60 5.93
C LYS A 42 -54.70 17.78 4.97
N ILE A 43 -54.46 17.62 3.68
CA ILE A 43 -55.53 17.78 2.67
C ILE A 43 -56.46 16.57 2.69
N VAL A 44 -55.91 15.34 2.79
CA VAL A 44 -56.68 14.10 2.66
C VAL A 44 -57.35 13.71 4.00
N TYR A 45 -56.64 13.91 5.13
CA TYR A 45 -57.08 13.48 6.46
C TYR A 45 -56.87 14.57 7.53
N PRO A 46 -57.60 15.69 7.47
CA PRO A 46 -57.39 16.85 8.33
C PRO A 46 -57.57 16.54 9.83
N SER A 47 -58.37 15.53 10.15
CA SER A 47 -58.65 15.12 11.54
C SER A 47 -57.56 14.26 12.19
N LEU A 48 -56.59 13.75 11.39
CA LEU A 48 -55.52 12.88 11.88
C LEU A 48 -54.22 13.63 12.20
N VAL A 49 -54.11 14.89 11.77
CA VAL A 49 -52.87 15.67 11.91
C VAL A 49 -53.02 16.68 13.03
N ASP A 50 -52.39 16.37 14.19
CA ASP A 50 -52.28 17.31 15.30
C ASP A 50 -51.13 18.31 15.01
N PRO A 51 -51.42 19.64 14.96
CA PRO A 51 -50.38 20.64 14.69
C PRO A 51 -49.19 20.61 15.66
N HIS A 52 -49.39 20.24 16.93
CA HIS A 52 -48.34 20.18 17.92
C HIS A 52 -47.38 19.02 17.65
N ILE A 53 -47.89 17.86 17.30
CA ILE A 53 -47.09 16.66 16.99
C ILE A 53 -46.30 16.91 15.71
N GLU A 54 -46.87 17.61 14.73
CA GLU A 54 -46.20 17.95 13.46
C GLU A 54 -44.93 18.77 13.67
N TRP A 55 -45.01 19.84 14.48
CA TRP A 55 -43.85 20.67 14.78
C TRP A 55 -42.78 19.93 15.52
N ILE A 56 -43.13 19.10 16.50
CA ILE A 56 -42.21 18.27 17.26
C ILE A 56 -41.45 17.32 16.31
N ALA A 57 -42.17 16.65 15.42
CA ALA A 57 -41.59 15.74 14.44
C ALA A 57 -40.69 16.46 13.44
N PHE A 58 -41.08 17.64 12.95
CA PHE A 58 -40.28 18.48 12.06
C PHE A 58 -38.94 18.90 12.71
N PHE A 59 -38.99 19.43 13.93
CA PHE A 59 -37.79 19.83 14.67
C PHE A 59 -36.92 18.63 15.00
N GLY A 60 -37.50 17.50 15.41
CA GLY A 60 -36.77 16.26 15.68
C GLY A 60 -36.02 15.73 14.43
N PHE A 61 -36.71 15.68 13.29
CA PHE A 61 -36.12 15.27 12.01
C PHE A 61 -35.00 16.21 11.55
N SER A 62 -35.22 17.53 11.68
CA SER A 62 -34.23 18.55 11.32
C SER A 62 -32.99 18.45 12.20
N LEU A 63 -33.15 18.23 13.50
CA LEU A 63 -32.01 18.04 14.44
C LEU A 63 -31.20 16.80 14.12
N VAL A 64 -31.88 15.67 13.85
CA VAL A 64 -31.20 14.44 13.44
C VAL A 64 -30.46 14.61 12.13
N SER A 65 -31.08 15.28 11.13
CA SER A 65 -30.42 15.56 9.85
C SER A 65 -29.18 16.43 10.01
N LEU A 66 -29.23 17.44 10.88
CA LEU A 66 -28.08 18.29 11.20
C LEU A 66 -26.96 17.49 11.88
N ALA A 67 -27.29 16.65 12.85
CA ALA A 67 -26.30 15.79 13.51
C ALA A 67 -25.60 14.87 12.52
N TYR A 68 -26.33 14.30 11.55
CA TYR A 68 -25.72 13.48 10.50
C TYR A 68 -24.78 14.28 9.60
N VAL A 69 -25.10 15.52 9.23
CA VAL A 69 -24.19 16.37 8.45
C VAL A 69 -22.89 16.64 9.21
N VAL A 70 -22.97 16.90 10.52
CA VAL A 70 -21.78 17.11 11.36
C VAL A 70 -20.92 15.83 11.42
N ILE A 71 -21.54 14.68 11.70
CA ILE A 71 -20.83 13.40 11.75
C ILE A 71 -20.16 13.08 10.39
N ALA A 72 -20.87 13.33 9.27
CA ALA A 72 -20.31 13.11 7.94
C ALA A 72 -19.11 14.01 7.66
N SER A 73 -19.13 15.27 8.13
CA SER A 73 -17.99 16.19 7.98
C SER A 73 -16.77 15.73 8.76
N GLU A 74 -16.96 15.33 10.01
CA GLU A 74 -15.88 14.79 10.84
C GLU A 74 -15.30 13.50 10.26
N MET A 75 -16.16 12.59 9.82
CA MET A 75 -15.74 11.33 9.20
C MET A 75 -14.95 11.57 7.90
N SER A 76 -15.32 12.58 7.10
CA SER A 76 -14.57 12.98 5.90
C SER A 76 -13.18 13.48 6.27
N SER A 77 -13.07 14.34 7.28
CA SER A 77 -11.81 14.88 7.76
C SER A 77 -10.87 13.80 8.29
N ILE A 78 -11.42 12.85 9.06
CA ILE A 78 -10.66 11.69 9.57
C ILE A 78 -10.15 10.82 8.41
N ARG A 79 -10.98 10.54 7.39
CA ARG A 79 -10.57 9.77 6.22
C ARG A 79 -9.43 10.43 5.46
N ASP A 80 -9.52 11.73 5.24
CA ASP A 80 -8.47 12.48 4.53
C ASP A 80 -7.17 12.52 5.35
N TYR A 81 -7.28 12.69 6.66
CA TYR A 81 -6.13 12.60 7.56
C TYR A 81 -5.45 11.23 7.50
N LEU A 82 -6.24 10.13 7.58
CA LEU A 82 -5.71 8.77 7.50
C LEU A 82 -5.09 8.46 6.14
N ARG A 83 -5.71 8.92 5.04
CA ARG A 83 -5.14 8.78 3.69
C ARG A 83 -3.78 9.47 3.56
N ASN A 84 -3.67 10.70 4.07
CA ASN A 84 -2.41 11.43 4.05
C ASN A 84 -1.34 10.77 4.93
N LYS A 85 -1.72 10.27 6.11
CA LYS A 85 -0.81 9.51 6.98
C LYS A 85 -0.29 8.23 6.32
N ASN A 86 -1.18 7.45 5.71
CA ASN A 86 -0.81 6.24 4.99
C ASN A 86 0.13 6.55 3.82
N LYS A 87 -0.16 7.60 3.03
CA LYS A 87 0.71 8.03 1.94
C LYS A 87 2.11 8.41 2.44
N ASN A 88 2.19 9.18 3.52
CA ASN A 88 3.47 9.58 4.10
C ASN A 88 4.23 8.39 4.66
N LEU A 89 3.53 7.42 5.27
CA LEU A 89 4.13 6.18 5.75
C LEU A 89 4.70 5.35 4.60
N THR A 90 3.96 5.19 3.50
CA THR A 90 4.45 4.49 2.31
C THR A 90 5.72 5.14 1.77
N VAL A 91 5.72 6.47 1.60
CA VAL A 91 6.92 7.21 1.14
C VAL A 91 8.10 7.04 2.10
N ALA A 92 7.86 7.02 3.41
CA ALA A 92 8.91 6.80 4.40
C ALA A 92 9.48 5.37 4.33
N LEU A 93 8.62 4.36 4.16
CA LEU A 93 9.02 2.97 3.96
C LEU A 93 9.83 2.80 2.67
N ASP A 94 9.37 3.34 1.55
CA ASP A 94 10.09 3.34 0.26
C ASP A 94 11.47 3.99 0.41
N LYS A 95 11.57 5.06 1.20
CA LYS A 95 12.84 5.72 1.46
C LYS A 95 13.78 4.85 2.31
N ILE A 96 13.28 4.17 3.33
CA ILE A 96 14.05 3.23 4.15
C ILE A 96 14.53 2.06 3.29
N GLU A 97 13.65 1.44 2.52
CA GLU A 97 13.98 0.37 1.58
C GLU A 97 14.97 0.86 0.51
N SER A 98 14.83 2.11 0.04
CA SER A 98 15.78 2.71 -0.90
C SER A 98 17.18 2.93 -0.33
N ILE A 99 17.35 2.97 0.98
CA ILE A 99 18.65 3.11 1.66
C ILE A 99 19.24 1.73 1.99
N SER A 100 18.40 0.69 2.08
CA SER A 100 18.87 -0.67 2.36
C SER A 100 19.82 -1.14 1.28
N ILE A 101 20.96 -1.65 1.68
CA ILE A 101 21.98 -2.25 0.82
C ILE A 101 22.05 -3.77 0.97
N THR A 102 21.15 -4.36 1.75
CA THR A 102 21.07 -5.79 2.04
C THR A 102 19.77 -6.39 1.51
N ASP A 103 19.83 -7.65 1.10
CA ASP A 103 18.65 -8.45 0.75
C ASP A 103 18.03 -9.02 2.02
N GLU A 104 16.71 -8.90 2.17
CA GLU A 104 16.00 -9.27 3.40
C GLU A 104 16.04 -10.78 3.68
N LEU A 105 15.99 -11.61 2.64
CA LEU A 105 15.99 -13.06 2.79
C LEU A 105 17.37 -13.61 3.10
N THR A 106 18.33 -13.26 2.26
CA THR A 106 19.67 -13.85 2.29
C THR A 106 20.67 -13.10 3.16
N GLN A 107 20.34 -11.88 3.57
CA GLN A 107 21.17 -10.96 4.37
C GLN A 107 22.51 -10.56 3.71
N ILE A 108 22.77 -10.99 2.47
CA ILE A 108 23.87 -10.49 1.66
C ILE A 108 23.54 -9.13 1.04
N LYS A 109 24.45 -8.55 0.29
CA LYS A 109 24.19 -7.31 -0.43
C LYS A 109 23.10 -7.48 -1.50
N ASN A 110 22.36 -6.44 -1.78
CA ASN A 110 21.28 -6.44 -2.78
C ASN A 110 21.73 -5.91 -4.15
N ARG A 111 20.84 -5.99 -5.13
CA ARG A 111 21.05 -5.52 -6.51
C ARG A 111 21.54 -4.08 -6.58
N ARG A 112 20.98 -3.19 -5.74
CA ARG A 112 21.36 -1.78 -5.76
C ARG A 112 22.82 -1.58 -5.38
N TYR A 113 23.25 -2.21 -4.30
CA TYR A 113 24.63 -2.15 -3.84
C TYR A 113 25.60 -2.59 -4.92
N ILE A 114 25.34 -3.75 -5.55
CA ILE A 114 26.30 -4.31 -6.51
C ILE A 114 26.38 -3.48 -7.79
N LEU A 115 25.28 -2.86 -8.23
CA LEU A 115 25.28 -1.95 -9.37
C LEU A 115 26.09 -0.68 -9.08
N GLU A 116 26.03 -0.15 -7.85
CA GLU A 116 26.87 0.98 -7.45
C GLU A 116 28.34 0.60 -7.42
N VAL A 117 28.67 -0.57 -6.85
CA VAL A 117 30.03 -1.12 -6.88
C VAL A 117 30.51 -1.29 -8.32
N LEU A 118 29.70 -1.86 -9.21
CA LEU A 118 30.04 -2.06 -10.61
C LEU A 118 30.37 -0.73 -11.30
N LYS A 119 29.59 0.30 -11.07
CA LYS A 119 29.84 1.64 -11.58
C LYS A 119 31.17 2.20 -11.06
N GLN A 120 31.44 2.05 -9.76
CA GLN A 120 32.69 2.49 -9.16
C GLN A 120 33.90 1.73 -9.73
N GLN A 121 33.82 0.39 -9.83
CA GLN A 121 34.90 -0.43 -10.39
C GLN A 121 35.18 -0.08 -11.86
N SER A 122 34.14 0.16 -12.66
CA SER A 122 34.26 0.62 -14.05
C SER A 122 35.02 1.95 -14.16
N LEU A 123 34.69 2.92 -13.33
CA LEU A 123 35.36 4.22 -13.31
C LEU A 123 36.83 4.11 -12.88
N ILE A 124 37.13 3.25 -11.89
CA ILE A 124 38.50 3.01 -11.44
C ILE A 124 39.30 2.29 -12.55
N ALA A 125 38.71 1.28 -13.19
CA ALA A 125 39.33 0.53 -14.28
C ALA A 125 39.73 1.45 -15.45
N GLN A 126 38.85 2.37 -15.84
CA GLN A 126 39.14 3.38 -16.87
C GLN A 126 40.32 4.29 -16.50
N ARG A 127 40.43 4.69 -15.21
CA ARG A 127 41.48 5.61 -14.77
C ARG A 127 42.83 4.95 -14.54
N LYS A 128 42.82 3.71 -14.02
CA LYS A 128 44.00 3.01 -13.58
C LYS A 128 44.44 1.87 -14.50
N SER A 129 43.72 1.65 -15.62
CA SER A 129 43.98 0.58 -16.59
C SER A 129 44.08 -0.81 -15.94
N TYR A 130 43.24 -1.10 -14.95
CA TYR A 130 43.16 -2.42 -14.34
C TYR A 130 41.93 -3.20 -14.86
N GLN A 131 42.00 -4.51 -14.79
CA GLN A 131 40.91 -5.39 -15.19
C GLN A 131 40.16 -5.89 -13.97
N PHE A 132 38.84 -6.04 -14.10
CA PHE A 132 37.99 -6.77 -13.17
C PHE A 132 37.08 -7.71 -13.95
N SER A 133 36.67 -8.78 -13.36
CA SER A 133 35.72 -9.73 -13.94
C SER A 133 34.39 -9.70 -13.23
N ILE A 134 33.35 -10.06 -13.96
CA ILE A 134 31.98 -10.15 -13.46
C ILE A 134 31.50 -11.57 -13.72
N CYS A 135 30.86 -12.17 -12.71
CA CYS A 135 30.15 -13.44 -12.84
C CYS A 135 28.67 -13.23 -12.48
N LEU A 136 27.78 -13.60 -13.41
CA LEU A 136 26.36 -13.72 -13.15
C LEU A 136 26.08 -15.21 -12.94
N LEU A 137 25.55 -15.55 -11.77
CA LEU A 137 25.21 -16.90 -11.37
C LEU A 137 23.70 -17.02 -11.24
N ASP A 138 23.13 -18.09 -11.74
CA ASP A 138 21.71 -18.43 -11.64
C ASP A 138 21.56 -19.87 -11.12
N ILE A 139 20.50 -20.15 -10.36
CA ILE A 139 20.26 -21.50 -9.84
C ILE A 139 19.44 -22.28 -10.86
N ASP A 140 20.07 -23.28 -11.47
CA ASP A 140 19.41 -24.15 -12.43
C ASP A 140 18.16 -24.81 -11.83
N MET A 141 17.04 -24.69 -12.56
CA MET A 141 15.75 -25.29 -12.20
C MET A 141 15.22 -24.89 -10.80
N PHE A 142 15.53 -23.69 -10.31
CA PHE A 142 15.09 -23.21 -9.00
C PHE A 142 13.55 -23.29 -8.85
N LYS A 143 12.82 -23.01 -9.93
CA LYS A 143 11.38 -23.18 -9.96
C LYS A 143 10.95 -24.59 -9.58
N ASN A 144 11.65 -25.62 -10.03
CA ASN A 144 11.33 -27.01 -9.69
C ASN A 144 11.50 -27.28 -8.19
N ILE A 145 12.49 -26.66 -7.56
CA ILE A 145 12.66 -26.77 -6.11
C ILE A 145 11.45 -26.20 -5.40
N ASN A 146 10.98 -24.99 -5.82
CA ASN A 146 9.79 -24.37 -5.26
C ASN A 146 8.53 -25.21 -5.50
N ASP A 147 8.35 -25.72 -6.71
CA ASP A 147 7.15 -26.47 -7.10
C ASP A 147 7.05 -27.84 -6.37
N TYR A 148 8.20 -28.51 -6.14
CA TYR A 148 8.22 -29.81 -5.46
C TYR A 148 8.27 -29.73 -3.94
N TYR A 149 9.03 -28.76 -3.39
CA TYR A 149 9.35 -28.72 -1.96
C TYR A 149 8.74 -27.51 -1.25
N GLY A 150 8.10 -26.59 -2.01
CA GLY A 150 7.53 -25.37 -1.51
C GLY A 150 8.54 -24.21 -1.36
N HIS A 151 8.01 -22.98 -1.34
CA HIS A 151 8.81 -21.76 -1.30
C HIS A 151 9.76 -21.67 -0.10
N LEU A 152 9.38 -22.21 1.07
CA LEU A 152 10.24 -22.21 2.24
C LEU A 152 11.55 -23.00 2.01
N ARG A 153 11.49 -24.11 1.28
CA ARG A 153 12.69 -24.87 0.91
C ARG A 153 13.53 -24.18 -0.16
N GLY A 154 12.88 -23.47 -1.08
CA GLY A 154 13.58 -22.59 -2.01
C GLY A 154 14.35 -21.48 -1.30
N ASP A 155 13.74 -20.84 -0.31
CA ASP A 155 14.37 -19.81 0.52
C ASP A 155 15.57 -20.36 1.30
N GLU A 156 15.44 -21.54 1.90
CA GLU A 156 16.56 -22.24 2.56
C GLU A 156 17.72 -22.54 1.58
N ALA A 157 17.41 -22.94 0.34
CA ALA A 157 18.42 -23.22 -0.69
C ALA A 157 19.18 -21.93 -1.08
N LEU A 158 18.48 -20.80 -1.23
CA LEU A 158 19.09 -19.49 -1.49
C LEU A 158 20.03 -19.07 -0.35
N ILE A 159 19.58 -19.21 0.90
CA ILE A 159 20.38 -18.88 2.08
C ILE A 159 21.62 -19.80 2.16
N PHE A 160 21.44 -21.09 1.88
CA PHE A 160 22.54 -22.06 1.90
C PHE A 160 23.60 -21.75 0.84
N LEU A 161 23.17 -21.41 -0.39
CA LEU A 161 24.06 -21.00 -1.47
C LEU A 161 24.88 -19.76 -1.06
N CYS A 162 24.24 -18.75 -0.50
CA CYS A 162 24.92 -17.53 -0.04
C CYS A 162 25.99 -17.83 0.99
N LYS A 163 25.69 -18.63 2.01
CA LYS A 163 26.64 -19.05 3.04
C LYS A 163 27.83 -19.84 2.44
N THR A 164 27.53 -20.69 1.47
CA THR A 164 28.60 -21.48 0.79
C THR A 164 29.54 -20.57 0.00
N LEU A 165 28.95 -19.63 -0.80
CA LEU A 165 29.76 -18.70 -1.59
C LEU A 165 30.60 -17.76 -0.71
N GLU A 166 30.10 -17.32 0.42
CA GLU A 166 30.86 -16.50 1.38
C GLU A 166 32.12 -17.19 1.88
N THR A 167 32.13 -18.54 1.95
CA THR A 167 33.33 -19.29 2.41
C THR A 167 34.43 -19.38 1.36
N VAL A 168 34.10 -19.30 0.08
CA VAL A 168 35.06 -19.42 -1.03
C VAL A 168 35.50 -18.08 -1.59
N MET A 169 34.75 -17.03 -1.33
CA MET A 169 35.04 -15.68 -1.83
C MET A 169 36.14 -14.98 -1.01
N ARG A 170 36.90 -14.14 -1.70
CA ARG A 170 37.92 -13.29 -1.06
C ARG A 170 37.24 -12.07 -0.43
N LYS A 171 37.85 -11.49 0.61
CA LYS A 171 37.39 -10.24 1.21
C LYS A 171 37.35 -9.05 0.26
N SER A 172 38.08 -9.12 -0.86
CA SER A 172 38.14 -8.10 -1.90
C SER A 172 37.02 -8.23 -2.91
N ASP A 173 36.33 -9.37 -2.97
CA ASP A 173 35.29 -9.65 -3.94
C ASP A 173 33.95 -9.09 -3.44
N TYR A 174 33.10 -8.72 -4.38
CA TYR A 174 31.77 -8.22 -4.07
C TYR A 174 30.75 -9.23 -4.55
N PHE A 175 29.80 -9.53 -3.69
CA PHE A 175 28.75 -10.50 -3.93
C PHE A 175 27.40 -9.94 -3.51
N ALA A 176 26.37 -10.12 -4.36
CA ALA A 176 25.04 -9.66 -4.08
C ALA A 176 23.97 -10.51 -4.78
N ARG A 177 22.78 -10.55 -4.20
CA ARG A 177 21.58 -11.06 -4.86
C ARG A 177 21.11 -10.04 -5.89
N PHE A 178 21.06 -10.46 -7.15
CA PHE A 178 20.72 -9.59 -8.27
C PHE A 178 19.24 -9.69 -8.66
N GLY A 179 18.65 -10.87 -8.51
CA GLY A 179 17.25 -11.16 -8.81
C GLY A 179 16.69 -12.22 -7.86
N GLY A 180 15.60 -12.87 -8.23
CA GLY A 180 14.98 -13.92 -7.44
C GLY A 180 15.94 -15.06 -7.09
N GLU A 181 16.56 -15.67 -8.10
CA GLU A 181 17.51 -16.78 -8.05
C GLU A 181 18.86 -16.42 -8.66
N GLU A 182 19.04 -15.14 -9.04
CA GLU A 182 20.22 -14.62 -9.70
C GLU A 182 21.15 -13.92 -8.71
N PHE A 183 22.44 -14.15 -8.86
CA PHE A 183 23.49 -13.54 -8.05
C PHE A 183 24.58 -12.92 -8.93
N LEU A 184 25.11 -11.77 -8.52
CA LEU A 184 26.19 -11.10 -9.22
C LEU A 184 27.42 -11.04 -8.34
N ILE A 185 28.56 -11.42 -8.91
CA ILE A 185 29.86 -11.36 -8.27
C ILE A 185 30.77 -10.45 -9.10
N ILE A 186 31.53 -9.60 -8.44
CA ILE A 186 32.55 -8.75 -9.04
C ILE A 186 33.87 -9.10 -8.41
N PHE A 187 34.85 -9.46 -9.24
CA PHE A 187 36.22 -9.81 -8.88
C PHE A 187 37.18 -8.68 -9.26
N PRO A 188 37.53 -7.77 -8.36
CA PRO A 188 38.49 -6.71 -8.63
C PRO A 188 39.90 -7.30 -8.92
N PHE A 189 40.64 -6.63 -9.80
CA PHE A 189 42.02 -7.02 -10.16
C PHE A 189 42.13 -8.45 -10.65
N THR A 190 41.10 -8.99 -11.28
CA THR A 190 41.03 -10.39 -11.72
C THR A 190 40.73 -10.44 -13.21
N THR A 191 41.54 -11.15 -13.97
CA THR A 191 41.29 -11.42 -15.38
C THR A 191 40.25 -12.51 -15.58
N LEU A 192 39.68 -12.63 -16.77
CA LEU A 192 38.67 -13.65 -17.07
C LEU A 192 39.22 -15.07 -16.78
N SER A 193 40.42 -15.35 -17.23
CA SER A 193 41.07 -16.68 -17.00
C SER A 193 41.38 -16.99 -15.52
N GLN A 194 41.47 -15.99 -14.69
CA GLN A 194 41.60 -16.15 -13.23
C GLN A 194 40.19 -16.32 -12.57
N ALA A 195 39.20 -15.62 -13.06
CA ALA A 195 37.85 -15.75 -12.55
C ALA A 195 37.22 -17.13 -12.83
N GLU A 196 37.55 -17.74 -13.97
CA GLU A 196 37.10 -19.10 -14.34
C GLU A 196 37.66 -20.22 -13.40
N LYS A 197 38.63 -19.91 -12.57
CA LYS A 197 39.25 -20.87 -11.63
C LYS A 197 38.70 -20.76 -10.20
N VAL A 198 37.82 -19.80 -9.96
CA VAL A 198 37.19 -19.56 -8.66
C VAL A 198 35.88 -20.32 -8.55
#